data_1dacbe8b4bea888d9d0fc2d2d3fe7ec9
#
_entry.id   1dacbe8b4bea888d9d0fc2d2d3fe7ec9
#
_cell.length_a   1.000
_cell.length_b   1.000
_cell.length_c   1.000
_cell.angle_alpha   90.00
_cell.angle_beta   90.00
_cell.angle_gamma   90.00
#
_symmetry.space_group_name_H-M   'P 1'
#
loop_
_entity.id
_entity.type
_entity.pdbx_description
1 polymer ?
#
loop_
_entity_poly.entity_id
_entity_poly.type
_entity_poly.pdbx_seq_one_letter_code
_entity_poly.pdbx_strand_id
1 'polypeptide(L)'
;EGDLVRVQRVGGNAQYIRPLRGGDPYKKNLWTLVFGLSGQEAVTMNGLGEARAYGAAPFRNAGKRNIQTGRWAATPESIICLAYNCANSNQLVGGRVAISYNALDNNKNPRSGTFFTAGSEQYVSVGQNSPTFNRQRFSATHFIPVNFINFYKGCRPKKGEAEDCPQAIAFQFTAGNVTGQLPPYEAFCLGGNNSVRGFSDCDLGVGRSYVEATIEYRFPIFKIISGEVFIDAGSALGSQGAVPGRPGELLLKPGQGFSVGTGVILTTPVGPLRLEVASRDWTGEYRFNVGVGFKF
;
A
#
# COMPACT_ATOMS: atom_id res chain seq x y z
N GLU A 1 10.14 -11.65 20.50
CA GLU A 1 8.87 -11.22 19.88
C GLU A 1 8.70 -9.76 20.22
N GLY A 2 8.86 -8.87 19.20
CA GLY A 2 8.64 -7.45 19.39
C GLY A 2 7.16 -7.17 19.68
N ASP A 3 6.87 -6.21 20.54
CA ASP A 3 5.50 -5.77 20.82
C ASP A 3 4.83 -5.34 19.51
N LEU A 4 3.80 -6.08 19.09
CA LEU A 4 2.97 -5.72 17.95
C LEU A 4 2.25 -4.41 18.29
N VAL A 5 2.60 -3.35 17.57
CA VAL A 5 1.92 -2.06 17.71
C VAL A 5 0.65 -2.10 16.87
N ARG A 6 -0.47 -1.85 17.51
CA ARG A 6 -1.78 -1.67 16.85
C ARG A 6 -2.20 -0.21 16.94
N VAL A 7 -2.91 0.26 15.94
CA VAL A 7 -3.52 1.59 15.95
C VAL A 7 -5.02 1.42 15.84
N GLN A 8 -5.73 1.75 16.89
CA GLN A 8 -7.18 1.85 16.86
C GLN A 8 -7.58 3.26 16.44
N ARG A 9 -8.51 3.36 15.51
CA ARG A 9 -9.05 4.64 15.04
C ARG A 9 -10.56 4.67 15.23
N VAL A 10 -11.03 5.75 15.83
CA VAL A 10 -12.46 6.02 16.00
C VAL A 10 -12.74 7.41 15.47
N GLY A 11 -13.70 7.55 14.57
CA GLY A 11 -14.00 8.82 13.98
C GLY A 11 -14.97 8.73 12.82
N GLY A 12 -15.12 9.84 12.10
CA GLY A 12 -15.98 9.94 10.95
C GLY A 12 -15.36 10.76 9.83
N ASN A 13 -15.87 10.54 8.63
CA ASN A 13 -15.53 11.36 7.47
C ASN A 13 -16.77 11.65 6.64
N ALA A 14 -16.74 12.77 5.94
CA ALA A 14 -17.73 13.15 4.95
C ALA A 14 -17.00 13.49 3.66
N GLN A 15 -17.53 13.02 2.52
CA GLN A 15 -16.93 13.25 1.21
C GLN A 15 -17.97 13.78 0.22
N TYR A 16 -17.57 14.78 -0.57
CA TYR A 16 -18.31 15.28 -1.72
C TYR A 16 -17.53 14.94 -3.00
N ILE A 17 -18.19 14.21 -3.89
CA ILE A 17 -17.59 13.72 -5.14
C ILE A 17 -18.28 14.43 -6.30
N ARG A 18 -17.52 15.11 -7.16
CA ARG A 18 -18.03 15.88 -8.31
C ARG A 18 -17.33 15.46 -9.61
N PRO A 19 -18.07 14.93 -10.59
CA PRO A 19 -17.58 14.80 -11.97
C PRO A 19 -17.31 16.19 -12.59
N LEU A 20 -16.16 16.38 -13.25
CA LEU A 20 -15.77 17.69 -13.82
C LEU A 20 -16.39 17.99 -15.19
N ARG A 21 -16.77 16.98 -15.95
CA ARG A 21 -17.57 17.16 -17.18
C ARG A 21 -18.97 16.63 -16.93
N GLY A 22 -19.95 17.53 -17.17
CA GLY A 22 -21.38 17.21 -17.08
C GLY A 22 -21.72 16.03 -17.96
N GLY A 23 -21.88 14.88 -17.41
CA GLY A 23 -22.18 13.63 -18.07
C GLY A 23 -22.51 12.58 -17.03
N ASP A 24 -23.07 11.51 -17.49
CA ASP A 24 -23.36 10.31 -16.72
C ASP A 24 -22.10 9.88 -15.92
N PRO A 25 -22.16 9.77 -14.60
CA PRO A 25 -21.04 9.31 -13.76
C PRO A 25 -20.56 7.89 -14.13
N TYR A 26 -21.28 7.19 -15.01
CA TYR A 26 -20.95 5.86 -15.52
C TYR A 26 -20.25 5.86 -16.89
N LYS A 27 -20.02 7.03 -17.51
CA LYS A 27 -19.30 7.13 -18.78
C LYS A 27 -17.79 7.13 -18.60
N LYS A 28 -17.08 6.51 -19.57
CA LYS A 28 -15.62 6.50 -19.68
C LYS A 28 -15.05 7.93 -19.77
N ASN A 29 -13.81 8.10 -19.32
CA ASN A 29 -13.05 9.35 -19.40
C ASN A 29 -13.59 10.48 -18.51
N LEU A 30 -14.06 10.13 -17.33
CA LEU A 30 -14.51 11.13 -16.36
C LEU A 30 -13.37 11.57 -15.44
N TRP A 31 -13.15 12.87 -15.43
CA TRP A 31 -12.43 13.52 -14.37
C TRP A 31 -13.34 13.70 -13.18
N THR A 32 -12.87 13.33 -12.01
CA THR A 32 -13.64 13.44 -10.78
C THR A 32 -12.82 14.19 -9.74
N LEU A 33 -13.44 15.18 -9.09
CA LEU A 33 -12.92 15.84 -7.91
C LEU A 33 -13.56 15.26 -6.65
N VAL A 34 -12.74 15.09 -5.62
CA VAL A 34 -13.18 14.63 -4.31
C VAL A 34 -12.75 15.66 -3.27
N PHE A 35 -13.70 16.12 -2.48
CA PHE A 35 -13.46 16.94 -1.29
C PHE A 35 -13.89 16.13 -0.07
N GLY A 36 -13.07 16.07 0.93
CA GLY A 36 -13.36 15.32 2.15
C GLY A 36 -13.02 16.11 3.40
N LEU A 37 -13.76 15.86 4.46
CA LEU A 37 -13.45 16.28 5.82
C LEU A 37 -13.41 15.04 6.69
N SER A 38 -12.46 14.97 7.59
CA SER A 38 -12.31 13.85 8.52
C SER A 38 -11.94 14.33 9.92
N GLY A 39 -12.49 13.65 10.91
CA GLY A 39 -12.11 13.80 12.30
C GLY A 39 -12.01 12.43 12.93
N GLN A 40 -10.86 12.09 13.51
CA GLN A 40 -10.64 10.79 14.15
C GLN A 40 -9.69 10.91 15.33
N GLU A 41 -9.88 10.02 16.30
CA GLU A 41 -8.93 9.75 17.35
C GLU A 41 -8.14 8.47 17.00
N ALA A 42 -6.82 8.54 17.10
CA ALA A 42 -5.92 7.42 16.89
C ALA A 42 -5.25 7.07 18.21
N VAL A 43 -5.46 5.84 18.68
CA VAL A 43 -4.87 5.29 19.92
C VAL A 43 -3.88 4.21 19.54
N THR A 44 -2.63 4.35 20.00
CA THR A 44 -1.61 3.30 19.83
C THR A 44 -1.70 2.31 20.98
N MET A 45 -1.64 1.01 20.66
CA MET A 45 -1.85 -0.10 21.59
C MET A 45 -0.75 -1.15 21.45
N ASN A 46 -0.51 -1.91 22.50
CA ASN A 46 0.31 -3.12 22.45
C ASN A 46 -0.47 -4.32 21.87
N GLY A 47 0.19 -5.47 21.79
CA GLY A 47 -0.42 -6.73 21.32
C GLY A 47 -1.62 -7.21 22.16
N LEU A 48 -1.71 -6.79 23.42
CA LEU A 48 -2.80 -7.12 24.35
C LEU A 48 -3.98 -6.14 24.26
N GLY A 49 -3.86 -5.06 23.46
CA GLY A 49 -4.91 -4.04 23.31
C GLY A 49 -4.86 -2.94 24.38
N GLU A 50 -3.80 -2.85 25.17
CA GLU A 50 -3.63 -1.78 26.14
C GLU A 50 -3.02 -0.54 25.44
N ALA A 51 -3.54 0.65 25.75
CA ALA A 51 -3.00 1.90 25.21
C ALA A 51 -1.54 2.11 25.65
N ARG A 52 -0.66 2.36 24.68
CA ARG A 52 0.77 2.60 24.91
C ARG A 52 1.28 3.73 24.05
N ALA A 53 1.92 4.71 24.71
CA ALA A 53 2.59 5.82 24.05
C ALA A 53 4.00 5.45 23.55
N TYR A 54 4.61 4.41 24.11
CA TYR A 54 5.99 4.02 23.86
C TYR A 54 6.08 2.56 23.46
N GLY A 55 7.00 2.27 22.54
CA GLY A 55 7.45 0.93 22.19
C GLY A 55 8.94 0.77 22.44
N ALA A 56 9.39 -0.48 22.52
CA ALA A 56 10.81 -0.80 22.54
C ALA A 56 11.26 -1.25 21.16
N ALA A 57 12.40 -0.77 20.69
CA ALA A 57 13.01 -1.30 19.48
C ALA A 57 13.41 -2.76 19.69
N PRO A 58 13.17 -3.67 18.74
CA PRO A 58 13.64 -5.03 18.86
C PRO A 58 15.16 -5.09 18.80
N PHE A 59 15.71 -5.75 19.70
CA PHE A 59 16.92 -5.82 20.46
C PHE A 59 18.23 -6.21 19.78
N ARG A 60 18.40 -6.15 18.50
CA ARG A 60 19.71 -6.54 17.98
C ARG A 60 20.83 -5.52 18.20
N ASN A 61 20.50 -4.22 18.35
CA ASN A 61 21.51 -3.18 18.45
C ASN A 61 21.28 -2.11 19.55
N ALA A 62 20.27 -2.24 20.41
CA ALA A 62 19.85 -1.15 21.28
C ALA A 62 19.98 -1.39 22.80
N GLY A 63 20.63 -2.44 23.24
CA GLY A 63 20.80 -2.69 24.67
C GLY A 63 21.80 -3.79 25.01
N LYS A 64 22.37 -3.74 26.20
CA LYS A 64 23.16 -4.81 26.73
C LYS A 64 22.26 -5.93 27.24
N ARG A 65 22.49 -7.17 26.79
CA ARG A 65 21.80 -8.34 27.31
C ARG A 65 22.19 -8.53 28.79
N ASN A 66 21.22 -8.60 29.67
CA ASN A 66 21.47 -8.98 31.05
C ASN A 66 21.86 -10.47 31.08
N ILE A 67 23.09 -10.75 31.49
CA ILE A 67 23.71 -12.08 31.48
C ILE A 67 22.97 -13.02 32.43
N GLN A 68 22.40 -12.49 33.53
CA GLN A 68 21.76 -13.32 34.58
C GLN A 68 20.32 -13.69 34.22
N THR A 69 19.58 -12.82 33.57
CA THR A 69 18.18 -13.05 33.23
C THR A 69 17.93 -13.43 31.76
N GLY A 70 18.98 -13.33 30.94
CA GLY A 70 18.87 -13.53 29.48
C GLY A 70 18.02 -12.46 28.77
N ARG A 71 17.48 -11.49 29.50
CA ARG A 71 16.65 -10.41 28.96
C ARG A 71 17.50 -9.21 28.57
N TRP A 72 17.06 -8.54 27.54
CA TRP A 72 17.67 -7.30 27.11
C TRP A 72 17.13 -6.14 27.96
N ALA A 73 18.01 -5.29 28.47
CA ALA A 73 17.59 -4.07 29.12
C ALA A 73 17.26 -3.02 28.06
N ALA A 74 16.10 -2.39 28.15
CA ALA A 74 15.78 -1.23 27.34
C ALA A 74 16.72 -0.08 27.77
N THR A 75 17.48 0.46 26.83
CA THR A 75 18.19 1.73 27.03
C THR A 75 17.25 2.89 26.66
N PRO A 76 17.48 4.12 27.15
CA PRO A 76 16.70 5.28 26.73
C PRO A 76 16.66 5.45 25.20
N GLU A 77 17.69 5.04 24.49
CA GLU A 77 17.80 5.08 23.04
C GLU A 77 16.96 4.00 22.32
N SER A 78 16.55 2.94 23.03
CA SER A 78 15.71 1.87 22.51
C SER A 78 14.22 2.12 22.69
N ILE A 79 13.84 3.17 23.42
CA ILE A 79 12.45 3.56 23.64
C ILE A 79 12.04 4.51 22.52
N ILE A 80 11.02 4.13 21.76
CA ILE A 80 10.48 4.94 20.67
C ILE A 80 9.06 5.40 20.99
N CYS A 81 8.75 6.65 20.61
CA CYS A 81 7.38 7.12 20.64
C CYS A 81 6.59 6.47 19.52
N LEU A 82 5.45 5.89 19.85
CA LEU A 82 4.53 5.25 18.90
C LEU A 82 3.54 6.24 18.31
N ALA A 83 3.31 7.36 18.99
CA ALA A 83 2.36 8.39 18.62
C ALA A 83 3.00 9.78 18.65
N TYR A 84 2.32 10.77 18.11
CA TYR A 84 2.75 12.16 18.16
C TYR A 84 2.82 12.64 19.61
N ASN A 85 3.89 13.36 19.98
CA ASN A 85 4.18 13.82 21.35
C ASN A 85 4.25 12.69 22.40
N CYS A 86 4.47 11.44 21.99
CA CYS A 86 4.42 10.28 22.88
C CYS A 86 3.13 10.23 23.73
N ALA A 87 2.03 10.68 23.16
CA ALA A 87 0.72 10.65 23.81
C ALA A 87 0.02 9.30 23.56
N ASN A 88 -0.83 8.87 24.50
CA ASN A 88 -1.59 7.64 24.33
C ASN A 88 -2.61 7.72 23.17
N SER A 89 -3.11 8.93 22.89
CA SER A 89 -3.99 9.18 21.76
C SER A 89 -3.63 10.46 21.02
N ASN A 90 -3.94 10.52 19.73
CA ASN A 90 -3.82 11.70 18.89
C ASN A 90 -5.13 12.01 18.21
N GLN A 91 -5.48 13.28 18.18
CA GLN A 91 -6.64 13.77 17.42
C GLN A 91 -6.18 14.21 16.03
N LEU A 92 -6.78 13.61 15.00
CA LEU A 92 -6.50 13.91 13.60
C LEU A 92 -7.74 14.55 12.98
N VAL A 93 -7.68 15.85 12.74
CA VAL A 93 -8.74 16.60 12.06
C VAL A 93 -8.16 17.19 10.80
N GLY A 94 -8.82 16.95 9.67
CA GLY A 94 -8.26 17.40 8.40
C GLY A 94 -9.24 17.41 7.25
N GLY A 95 -8.75 17.99 6.14
CA GLY A 95 -9.44 18.03 4.87
C GLY A 95 -8.63 17.33 3.78
N ARG A 96 -9.35 16.75 2.82
CA ARG A 96 -8.79 16.07 1.65
C ARG A 96 -9.29 16.72 0.37
N VAL A 97 -8.37 16.91 -0.57
CA VAL A 97 -8.70 17.22 -1.96
C VAL A 97 -8.02 16.18 -2.84
N ALA A 98 -8.77 15.58 -3.75
CA ALA A 98 -8.21 14.64 -4.70
C ALA A 98 -8.86 14.80 -6.08
N ILE A 99 -8.08 14.48 -7.11
CA ILE A 99 -8.52 14.38 -8.49
C ILE A 99 -8.28 12.98 -8.99
N SER A 100 -9.21 12.43 -9.73
CA SER A 100 -9.06 11.15 -10.42
C SER A 100 -9.45 11.25 -11.89
N TYR A 101 -8.79 10.44 -12.70
CA TYR A 101 -9.09 10.26 -14.12
C TYR A 101 -9.24 8.77 -14.40
N ASN A 102 -10.36 8.39 -15.03
CA ASN A 102 -10.65 6.99 -15.35
C ASN A 102 -11.01 6.84 -16.83
N ALA A 103 -10.09 6.27 -17.58
CA ALA A 103 -10.24 5.93 -18.99
C ALA A 103 -10.10 4.42 -19.24
N LEU A 104 -10.38 3.59 -18.24
CA LEU A 104 -10.33 2.14 -18.38
C LEU A 104 -11.47 1.65 -19.27
N ASP A 105 -11.23 0.58 -20.04
CA ASP A 105 -12.23 -0.13 -20.83
C ASP A 105 -13.26 -0.83 -19.93
N ASN A 106 -12.80 -1.40 -18.82
CA ASN A 106 -13.63 -2.09 -17.84
C ASN A 106 -13.06 -1.87 -16.43
N ASN A 107 -13.88 -1.39 -15.50
CA ASN A 107 -13.45 -1.14 -14.12
C ASN A 107 -13.26 -2.42 -13.29
N LYS A 108 -13.89 -3.54 -13.70
CA LYS A 108 -13.79 -4.81 -12.96
C LYS A 108 -12.63 -5.69 -13.42
N ASN A 109 -12.29 -5.63 -14.71
CA ASN A 109 -11.18 -6.39 -15.29
C ASN A 109 -10.60 -5.59 -16.46
N PRO A 110 -9.78 -4.57 -16.16
CA PRO A 110 -9.23 -3.68 -17.17
C PRO A 110 -8.21 -4.38 -18.04
N ARG A 111 -8.31 -4.14 -19.35
CA ARG A 111 -7.37 -4.63 -20.37
C ARG A 111 -6.69 -3.49 -21.11
N SER A 112 -7.33 -2.33 -21.16
CA SER A 112 -6.80 -1.16 -21.81
C SER A 112 -7.21 0.12 -21.09
N GLY A 113 -6.40 1.16 -21.27
CA GLY A 113 -6.70 2.47 -20.74
C GLY A 113 -5.84 2.88 -19.57
N THR A 114 -6.18 4.02 -19.00
CA THR A 114 -5.42 4.64 -17.91
C THR A 114 -6.35 5.04 -16.77
N PHE A 115 -5.90 4.79 -15.57
CA PHE A 115 -6.49 5.29 -14.35
C PHE A 115 -5.41 5.99 -13.53
N PHE A 116 -5.67 7.21 -13.05
CA PHE A 116 -4.80 7.82 -12.08
C PHE A 116 -5.58 8.58 -11.01
N THR A 117 -4.95 8.74 -9.86
CA THR A 117 -5.43 9.57 -8.75
C THR A 117 -4.27 10.40 -8.19
N ALA A 118 -4.56 11.64 -7.85
CA ALA A 118 -3.66 12.49 -7.09
C ALA A 118 -4.45 13.16 -5.97
N GLY A 119 -3.93 13.16 -4.76
CA GLY A 119 -4.62 13.73 -3.60
C GLY A 119 -3.68 14.32 -2.58
N SER A 120 -4.19 15.29 -1.86
CA SER A 120 -3.55 15.94 -0.72
C SER A 120 -4.51 15.95 0.46
N GLU A 121 -4.01 15.55 1.61
CA GLU A 121 -4.72 15.52 2.88
C GLU A 121 -3.99 16.46 3.85
N GLN A 122 -4.66 17.54 4.27
CA GLN A 122 -4.14 18.48 5.24
C GLN A 122 -4.75 18.20 6.59
N TYR A 123 -3.93 17.88 7.58
CA TYR A 123 -4.31 17.77 8.97
C TYR A 123 -3.86 19.02 9.72
N VAL A 124 -4.71 19.48 10.64
CA VAL A 124 -4.49 20.69 11.43
C VAL A 124 -4.55 20.38 12.91
N SER A 125 -3.76 21.10 13.70
CA SER A 125 -3.76 20.96 15.15
C SER A 125 -5.04 21.54 15.73
N VAL A 126 -5.72 20.73 16.55
CA VAL A 126 -6.92 21.13 17.32
C VAL A 126 -6.69 21.04 18.84
N GLY A 127 -5.47 20.70 19.26
CA GLY A 127 -5.08 20.54 20.66
C GLY A 127 -3.64 20.08 20.82
N GLN A 128 -3.21 19.83 22.06
CA GLN A 128 -1.81 19.49 22.38
C GLN A 128 -1.31 18.19 21.72
N ASN A 129 -2.20 17.22 21.52
CA ASN A 129 -1.87 15.90 20.93
C ASN A 129 -2.40 15.78 19.49
N SER A 130 -2.49 16.89 18.79
CA SER A 130 -2.98 16.96 17.41
C SER A 130 -1.88 17.46 16.49
N PRO A 131 -1.31 16.61 15.62
CA PRO A 131 -0.24 17.01 14.71
C PRO A 131 -0.75 17.83 13.53
N THR A 132 0.09 18.73 13.03
CA THR A 132 -0.14 19.42 11.75
C THR A 132 0.77 18.81 10.69
N PHE A 133 0.20 18.19 9.68
CA PHE A 133 0.94 17.63 8.55
C PHE A 133 0.10 17.60 7.28
N ASN A 134 0.79 17.56 6.15
CA ASN A 134 0.17 17.35 4.85
C ASN A 134 0.68 16.02 4.26
N ARG A 135 -0.24 15.18 3.81
CA ARG A 135 0.03 13.92 3.14
C ARG A 135 -0.39 14.00 1.68
N GLN A 136 0.54 13.76 0.81
CA GLN A 136 0.33 13.73 -0.63
C GLN A 136 0.48 12.30 -1.13
N ARG A 137 -0.41 11.89 -2.05
CA ARG A 137 -0.37 10.58 -2.71
C ARG A 137 -0.68 10.73 -4.18
N PHE A 138 0.05 9.96 -4.97
CA PHE A 138 -0.18 9.81 -6.39
C PHE A 138 -0.21 8.32 -6.74
N SER A 139 -1.11 7.93 -7.61
CA SER A 139 -1.18 6.58 -8.18
C SER A 139 -1.60 6.69 -9.63
N ALA A 140 -0.89 5.99 -10.51
CA ALA A 140 -1.24 5.87 -11.93
C ALA A 140 -1.11 4.42 -12.36
N THR A 141 -2.10 3.93 -13.12
CA THR A 141 -2.10 2.60 -13.71
C THR A 141 -2.44 2.71 -15.18
N HIS A 142 -1.70 2.01 -16.02
CA HIS A 142 -1.92 1.95 -17.47
C HIS A 142 -1.94 0.51 -17.94
N PHE A 143 -2.95 0.16 -18.73
CA PHE A 143 -3.14 -1.17 -19.29
C PHE A 143 -2.95 -1.14 -20.80
N ILE A 144 -2.13 -2.06 -21.30
CA ILE A 144 -1.87 -2.26 -22.72
C ILE A 144 -2.35 -3.66 -23.10
N PRO A 145 -3.34 -3.79 -24.00
CA PRO A 145 -3.76 -5.08 -24.49
C PRO A 145 -2.63 -5.71 -25.33
N VAL A 146 -2.38 -6.98 -25.09
CA VAL A 146 -1.34 -7.75 -25.79
C VAL A 146 -1.87 -9.13 -26.17
N ASN A 147 -1.19 -9.80 -27.06
CA ASN A 147 -1.55 -11.16 -27.50
C ASN A 147 -0.26 -11.99 -27.67
N PHE A 148 0.35 -12.41 -26.55
CA PHE A 148 1.58 -13.19 -26.55
C PHE A 148 1.32 -14.68 -26.49
N ILE A 149 0.22 -15.10 -25.87
CA ILE A 149 -0.09 -16.50 -25.59
C ILE A 149 -1.35 -16.91 -26.33
N ASN A 150 -1.31 -18.03 -27.08
CA ASN A 150 -2.37 -18.51 -27.94
C ASN A 150 -2.93 -19.89 -27.56
N PHE A 151 -2.62 -20.44 -26.39
CA PHE A 151 -3.10 -21.76 -25.98
C PHE A 151 -4.58 -21.75 -25.54
N TYR A 152 -5.10 -20.62 -25.09
CA TYR A 152 -6.52 -20.45 -24.72
C TYR A 152 -7.41 -20.38 -25.97
N LYS A 153 -8.54 -21.10 -25.98
CA LYS A 153 -9.45 -21.17 -27.14
C LYS A 153 -9.95 -19.79 -27.59
N GLY A 154 -10.24 -18.89 -26.68
CA GLY A 154 -10.68 -17.51 -26.98
C GLY A 154 -9.62 -16.68 -27.71
N CYS A 155 -8.34 -17.04 -27.61
CA CYS A 155 -7.25 -16.42 -28.36
C CYS A 155 -7.06 -17.00 -29.77
N ARG A 156 -7.89 -17.98 -30.19
CA ARG A 156 -7.89 -18.61 -31.52
C ARG A 156 -9.31 -18.65 -32.07
N PRO A 157 -9.95 -17.48 -32.33
CA PRO A 157 -11.30 -17.48 -32.81
C PRO A 157 -11.37 -18.18 -34.16
N LYS A 158 -12.44 -18.95 -34.38
CA LYS A 158 -12.76 -19.44 -35.69
C LYS A 158 -13.25 -18.29 -36.57
N LYS A 159 -13.19 -18.45 -37.91
CA LYS A 159 -13.66 -17.43 -38.86
C LYS A 159 -15.11 -17.06 -38.54
N GLY A 160 -15.34 -15.80 -38.14
CA GLY A 160 -16.67 -15.28 -37.76
C GLY A 160 -16.98 -15.27 -36.26
N GLU A 161 -16.12 -15.80 -35.40
CA GLU A 161 -16.21 -15.66 -33.94
C GLU A 161 -15.45 -14.42 -33.45
N ALA A 162 -15.98 -13.75 -32.41
CA ALA A 162 -15.28 -12.65 -31.78
C ALA A 162 -14.07 -13.18 -30.98
N GLU A 163 -12.95 -12.49 -31.07
CA GLU A 163 -11.78 -12.77 -30.23
C GLU A 163 -12.09 -12.41 -28.78
N ASP A 164 -11.96 -13.38 -27.86
CA ASP A 164 -12.06 -13.20 -26.42
C ASP A 164 -10.76 -13.65 -25.75
N CYS A 165 -9.70 -12.88 -26.00
CA CYS A 165 -8.36 -13.13 -25.47
C CYS A 165 -7.96 -12.06 -24.45
N PRO A 166 -8.30 -12.23 -23.17
CA PRO A 166 -8.06 -11.22 -22.13
C PRO A 166 -6.60 -11.21 -21.68
N GLN A 167 -5.71 -10.69 -22.50
CA GLN A 167 -4.31 -10.48 -22.15
C GLN A 167 -3.99 -8.99 -22.04
N ALA A 168 -3.29 -8.60 -21.00
CA ALA A 168 -2.82 -7.23 -20.82
C ALA A 168 -1.51 -7.17 -20.06
N ILE A 169 -0.70 -6.17 -20.38
CA ILE A 169 0.38 -5.71 -19.51
C ILE A 169 -0.15 -4.49 -18.74
N ALA A 170 -0.02 -4.53 -17.44
CA ALA A 170 -0.36 -3.43 -16.55
C ALA A 170 0.93 -2.81 -15.99
N PHE A 171 0.99 -1.48 -16.02
CA PHE A 171 2.04 -0.68 -15.41
C PHE A 171 1.40 0.13 -14.31
N GLN A 172 1.90 0.00 -13.08
CA GLN A 172 1.47 0.84 -11.97
C GLN A 172 2.66 1.62 -11.43
N PHE A 173 2.41 2.86 -11.09
CA PHE A 173 3.33 3.72 -10.35
C PHE A 173 2.59 4.41 -9.22
N THR A 174 3.13 4.33 -8.01
CA THR A 174 2.63 5.04 -6.84
C THR A 174 3.73 5.84 -6.18
N ALA A 175 3.38 6.99 -5.64
CA ALA A 175 4.29 7.85 -4.91
C ALA A 175 3.55 8.57 -3.79
N GLY A 176 4.26 8.91 -2.73
CA GLY A 176 3.70 9.70 -1.65
C GLY A 176 4.76 10.42 -0.86
N ASN A 177 4.32 11.49 -0.22
CA ASN A 177 5.16 12.30 0.65
C ASN A 177 4.34 12.86 1.82
N VAL A 178 4.96 12.99 2.99
CA VAL A 178 4.38 13.68 4.14
C VAL A 178 5.29 14.81 4.57
N THR A 179 4.74 16.02 4.68
CA THR A 179 5.42 17.20 5.20
C THR A 179 4.80 17.60 6.55
N GLY A 180 5.58 18.24 7.42
CA GLY A 180 5.12 18.65 8.75
C GLY A 180 5.34 17.61 9.84
N GLN A 181 4.49 17.62 10.86
CA GLN A 181 4.62 16.81 12.08
C GLN A 181 4.06 15.39 11.86
N LEU A 182 4.87 14.49 11.32
CA LEU A 182 4.44 13.14 11.02
C LEU A 182 4.29 12.28 12.27
N PRO A 183 3.08 11.78 12.61
CA PRO A 183 2.96 10.69 13.58
C PRO A 183 3.61 9.40 13.03
N PRO A 184 4.32 8.61 13.84
CA PRO A 184 5.00 7.40 13.34
C PRO A 184 4.08 6.43 12.59
N TYR A 185 2.85 6.26 13.07
CA TYR A 185 1.84 5.37 12.49
C TYR A 185 1.20 5.89 11.18
N GLU A 186 1.51 7.12 10.78
CA GLU A 186 1.07 7.72 9.52
C GLU A 186 2.15 7.67 8.43
N ALA A 187 3.35 7.14 8.76
CA ALA A 187 4.40 6.91 7.77
C ALA A 187 3.99 5.89 6.71
N PHE A 188 4.56 6.01 5.53
CA PHE A 188 4.34 5.05 4.45
C PHE A 188 5.08 3.75 4.73
N CYS A 189 4.35 2.66 4.60
CA CYS A 189 4.79 1.30 4.82
C CYS A 189 4.97 0.60 3.47
N LEU A 190 6.16 0.10 3.18
CA LEU A 190 6.49 -0.60 1.95
C LEU A 190 6.66 -2.09 2.21
N GLY A 191 6.15 -2.91 1.29
CA GLY A 191 6.08 -4.36 1.38
C GLY A 191 4.65 -4.85 1.63
N GLY A 192 4.39 -6.12 1.35
CA GLY A 192 3.09 -6.75 1.48
C GLY A 192 2.35 -6.95 0.14
N ASN A 193 1.18 -7.56 0.22
CA ASN A 193 0.40 -8.03 -0.95
C ASN A 193 -0.03 -6.91 -1.92
N ASN A 194 -0.15 -5.69 -1.45
CA ASN A 194 -0.56 -4.53 -2.26
C ASN A 194 0.59 -3.54 -2.51
N SER A 195 1.81 -3.89 -2.15
CA SER A 195 3.03 -3.12 -2.32
C SER A 195 4.07 -3.99 -3.06
N VAL A 196 5.24 -4.23 -2.49
CA VAL A 196 6.27 -5.12 -3.06
C VAL A 196 6.09 -6.52 -2.49
N ARG A 197 5.51 -7.43 -3.29
CA ARG A 197 4.92 -8.71 -2.85
C ARG A 197 5.91 -9.74 -2.30
N GLY A 198 7.20 -9.61 -2.58
CA GLY A 198 8.25 -10.46 -2.01
C GLY A 198 8.58 -10.15 -0.54
N PHE A 199 8.09 -9.05 0.00
CA PHE A 199 8.32 -8.62 1.38
C PHE A 199 7.05 -8.75 2.22
N SER A 200 7.18 -8.98 3.52
CA SER A 200 6.07 -8.90 4.46
C SER A 200 5.59 -7.45 4.60
N ASP A 201 4.41 -7.28 5.21
CA ASP A 201 3.86 -5.94 5.40
C ASP A 201 4.84 -5.06 6.16
N CYS A 202 5.18 -3.90 5.58
CA CYS A 202 6.16 -2.95 6.09
C CYS A 202 7.61 -3.43 6.17
N ASP A 203 7.97 -4.63 5.73
CA ASP A 203 9.32 -5.18 5.87
C ASP A 203 10.35 -4.58 4.91
N LEU A 204 9.89 -4.09 3.77
CA LEU A 204 10.79 -3.41 2.84
C LEU A 204 11.23 -2.05 3.39
N GLY A 205 10.31 -1.30 3.99
CA GLY A 205 10.66 0.00 4.54
C GLY A 205 9.50 0.72 5.21
N VAL A 206 9.85 1.72 6.02
CA VAL A 206 8.91 2.69 6.59
C VAL A 206 9.49 4.07 6.35
N GLY A 207 8.82 4.89 5.57
CA GLY A 207 9.35 6.18 5.13
C GLY A 207 8.37 7.34 5.22
N ARG A 208 8.90 8.54 5.22
CA ARG A 208 8.13 9.78 5.07
C ARG A 208 7.73 10.00 3.62
N SER A 209 8.54 9.51 2.69
CA SER A 209 8.31 9.57 1.25
C SER A 209 8.55 8.19 0.65
N TYR A 210 7.85 7.87 -0.43
CA TYR A 210 8.04 6.61 -1.13
C TYR A 210 7.74 6.72 -2.61
N VAL A 211 8.26 5.75 -3.35
CA VAL A 211 7.85 5.40 -4.71
C VAL A 211 7.75 3.89 -4.82
N GLU A 212 6.78 3.43 -5.58
CA GLU A 212 6.63 2.02 -5.97
C GLU A 212 6.25 1.94 -7.43
N ALA A 213 6.72 0.89 -8.09
CA ALA A 213 6.38 0.56 -9.46
C ALA A 213 6.10 -0.95 -9.60
N THR A 214 5.12 -1.28 -10.42
CA THR A 214 4.76 -2.66 -10.75
C THR A 214 4.59 -2.78 -12.25
N ILE A 215 5.11 -3.87 -12.80
CA ILE A 215 4.80 -4.36 -14.15
C ILE A 215 4.19 -5.74 -13.98
N GLU A 216 2.99 -5.95 -14.54
CA GLU A 216 2.27 -7.21 -14.40
C GLU A 216 1.67 -7.63 -15.75
N TYR A 217 1.99 -8.83 -16.18
CA TYR A 217 1.38 -9.44 -17.35
C TYR A 217 0.33 -10.45 -16.92
N ARG A 218 -0.91 -10.25 -17.35
CA ARG A 218 -2.07 -11.13 -17.12
C ARG A 218 -2.45 -11.85 -18.39
N PHE A 219 -2.74 -13.16 -18.27
CA PHE A 219 -3.13 -13.99 -19.38
C PHE A 219 -4.16 -15.06 -19.00
N PRO A 220 -5.09 -15.44 -19.92
CA PRO A 220 -6.08 -16.45 -19.63
C PRO A 220 -5.46 -17.86 -19.68
N ILE A 221 -5.81 -18.71 -18.70
CA ILE A 221 -5.51 -20.15 -18.70
C ILE A 221 -6.79 -20.91 -19.01
N PHE A 222 -7.85 -20.64 -18.30
CA PHE A 222 -9.20 -21.17 -18.50
C PHE A 222 -10.22 -20.02 -18.39
N LYS A 223 -11.49 -20.29 -18.69
CA LYS A 223 -12.56 -19.27 -18.65
C LYS A 223 -12.62 -18.45 -17.34
N ILE A 224 -12.35 -19.09 -16.22
CA ILE A 224 -12.43 -18.48 -14.89
C ILE A 224 -11.07 -18.36 -14.20
N ILE A 225 -9.99 -18.86 -14.83
CA ILE A 225 -8.65 -18.87 -14.27
C ILE A 225 -7.71 -18.13 -15.22
N SER A 226 -7.06 -17.11 -14.70
CA SER A 226 -5.99 -16.38 -15.38
C SER A 226 -4.67 -16.58 -14.65
N GLY A 227 -3.57 -16.54 -15.39
CA GLY A 227 -2.22 -16.47 -14.83
C GLY A 227 -1.74 -15.05 -14.80
N GLU A 228 -0.79 -14.79 -13.93
CA GLU A 228 -0.05 -13.54 -13.88
C GLU A 228 1.44 -13.77 -13.62
N VAL A 229 2.26 -12.88 -14.17
CA VAL A 229 3.68 -12.75 -13.82
C VAL A 229 3.95 -11.28 -13.58
N PHE A 230 4.77 -10.98 -12.58
CA PHE A 230 4.96 -9.59 -12.18
C PHE A 230 6.36 -9.29 -11.67
N ILE A 231 6.70 -8.01 -11.71
CA ILE A 231 7.88 -7.42 -11.08
C ILE A 231 7.39 -6.21 -10.29
N ASP A 232 7.73 -6.16 -9.01
CA ASP A 232 7.48 -5.03 -8.13
C ASP A 232 8.80 -4.41 -7.69
N ALA A 233 8.85 -3.09 -7.58
CA ALA A 233 9.97 -2.35 -7.01
C ALA A 233 9.45 -1.24 -6.09
N GLY A 234 10.16 -0.95 -5.02
CA GLY A 234 9.80 0.09 -4.08
C GLY A 234 11.00 0.70 -3.38
N SER A 235 10.87 1.97 -3.00
CA SER A 235 11.87 2.71 -2.25
C SER A 235 11.25 3.74 -1.32
N ALA A 236 11.74 3.80 -0.08
CA ALA A 236 11.44 4.86 0.89
C ALA A 236 12.23 6.15 0.63
N LEU A 237 12.95 6.25 -0.49
CA LEU A 237 13.73 7.44 -0.92
C LEU A 237 14.69 7.98 0.15
N GLY A 238 15.31 7.09 0.95
CA GLY A 238 16.20 7.48 2.05
C GLY A 238 15.51 8.18 3.22
N SER A 239 14.18 8.21 3.25
CA SER A 239 13.41 8.98 4.24
C SER A 239 13.08 8.20 5.53
N GLN A 240 13.62 7.00 5.72
CA GLN A 240 13.38 6.18 6.91
C GLN A 240 13.83 6.87 8.22
N GLY A 241 14.99 7.55 8.19
CA GLY A 241 15.49 8.32 9.32
C GLY A 241 14.67 9.57 9.66
N ALA A 242 13.85 10.06 8.72
CA ALA A 242 12.95 11.19 8.91
C ALA A 242 11.60 10.82 9.55
N VAL A 243 11.33 9.53 9.78
CA VAL A 243 10.16 9.06 10.52
C VAL A 243 10.47 9.11 12.01
N PRO A 244 9.64 9.76 12.86
CA PRO A 244 9.83 9.78 14.29
C PRO A 244 9.96 8.37 14.87
N GLY A 245 10.95 8.16 15.78
CA GLY A 245 11.28 6.85 16.30
C GLY A 245 12.07 5.96 15.35
N ARG A 246 12.33 6.40 14.13
CA ARG A 246 13.15 5.72 13.11
C ARG A 246 12.90 4.20 12.97
N PRO A 247 11.63 3.73 12.86
CA PRO A 247 11.33 2.30 12.87
C PRO A 247 12.01 1.55 11.71
N GLY A 248 12.19 2.19 10.56
CA GLY A 248 12.87 1.59 9.42
C GLY A 248 14.34 1.27 9.71
N GLU A 249 15.06 2.18 10.33
CA GLU A 249 16.47 2.01 10.66
C GLU A 249 16.68 1.06 11.85
N LEU A 250 15.89 1.23 12.92
CA LEU A 250 15.99 0.39 14.12
C LEU A 250 15.63 -1.07 13.85
N LEU A 251 14.69 -1.32 12.93
CA LEU A 251 14.31 -2.67 12.49
C LEU A 251 15.18 -3.19 11.34
N LEU A 252 16.23 -2.47 10.95
CA LEU A 252 17.16 -2.83 9.87
C LEU A 252 16.45 -3.12 8.55
N LYS A 253 15.40 -2.35 8.24
CA LYS A 253 14.66 -2.51 6.99
C LYS A 253 15.50 -2.02 5.82
N PRO A 254 15.46 -2.70 4.65
CA PRO A 254 16.28 -2.33 3.49
C PRO A 254 16.04 -0.90 2.98
N GLY A 255 14.79 -0.41 3.09
CA GLY A 255 14.37 0.90 2.60
C GLY A 255 14.14 0.98 1.11
N GLN A 256 14.64 0.01 0.35
CA GLN A 256 14.41 -0.16 -1.09
C GLN A 256 14.60 -1.62 -1.48
N GLY A 257 13.94 -2.04 -2.55
CA GLY A 257 14.07 -3.40 -3.06
C GLY A 257 13.11 -3.67 -4.19
N PHE A 258 13.21 -4.87 -4.73
CA PHE A 258 12.33 -5.39 -5.78
C PHE A 258 11.91 -6.82 -5.47
N SER A 259 10.86 -7.27 -6.12
CA SER A 259 10.46 -8.67 -6.11
C SER A 259 9.93 -9.08 -7.46
N VAL A 260 10.00 -10.37 -7.74
CA VAL A 260 9.40 -10.99 -8.91
C VAL A 260 8.51 -12.13 -8.45
N GLY A 261 7.47 -12.38 -9.21
CA GLY A 261 6.54 -13.44 -8.85
C GLY A 261 5.63 -13.87 -9.98
N THR A 262 4.87 -14.88 -9.65
CA THR A 262 3.82 -15.41 -10.52
C THR A 262 2.61 -15.77 -9.66
N GLY A 263 1.46 -15.84 -10.29
CA GLY A 263 0.23 -16.15 -9.58
C GLY A 263 -0.87 -16.68 -10.49
N VAL A 264 -1.93 -17.08 -9.82
CA VAL A 264 -3.18 -17.50 -10.44
C VAL A 264 -4.30 -16.61 -9.92
N ILE A 265 -5.11 -16.09 -10.84
CA ILE A 265 -6.28 -15.28 -10.54
C ILE A 265 -7.53 -16.11 -10.85
N LEU A 266 -8.33 -16.37 -9.83
CA LEU A 266 -9.61 -17.05 -9.94
C LEU A 266 -10.72 -16.01 -9.97
N THR A 267 -11.45 -15.93 -11.08
CA THR A 267 -12.62 -15.04 -11.20
C THR A 267 -13.80 -15.64 -10.45
N THR A 268 -14.24 -14.99 -9.37
CA THR A 268 -15.37 -15.41 -8.55
C THR A 268 -16.51 -14.38 -8.61
N PRO A 269 -17.75 -14.74 -8.24
CA PRO A 269 -18.87 -13.79 -8.18
C PRO A 269 -18.64 -12.61 -7.22
N VAL A 270 -17.83 -12.82 -6.18
CA VAL A 270 -17.50 -11.80 -5.17
C VAL A 270 -16.25 -10.98 -5.53
N GLY A 271 -15.63 -11.25 -6.67
CA GLY A 271 -14.41 -10.59 -7.14
C GLY A 271 -13.28 -11.59 -7.42
N PRO A 272 -12.20 -11.14 -8.05
CA PRO A 272 -11.05 -12.00 -8.33
C PRO A 272 -10.32 -12.37 -7.04
N LEU A 273 -9.97 -13.65 -6.90
CA LEU A 273 -9.12 -14.18 -5.83
C LEU A 273 -7.73 -14.44 -6.43
N ARG A 274 -6.68 -13.82 -5.87
CA ARG A 274 -5.30 -13.98 -6.29
C ARG A 274 -4.56 -14.92 -5.34
N LEU A 275 -3.83 -15.86 -5.91
CA LEU A 275 -2.90 -16.75 -5.22
C LEU A 275 -1.53 -16.56 -5.86
N GLU A 276 -0.61 -15.95 -5.16
CA GLU A 276 0.66 -15.49 -5.72
C GLU A 276 1.86 -16.05 -4.94
N VAL A 277 2.94 -16.27 -5.64
CA VAL A 277 4.26 -16.59 -5.07
C VAL A 277 5.23 -15.53 -5.56
N ALA A 278 5.94 -14.90 -4.64
CA ALA A 278 6.92 -13.87 -4.93
C ALA A 278 8.25 -14.16 -4.24
N SER A 279 9.35 -13.81 -4.90
CA SER A 279 10.71 -13.86 -4.35
C SER A 279 11.33 -12.47 -4.40
N ARG A 280 12.05 -12.09 -3.33
CA ARG A 280 12.73 -10.80 -3.23
C ARG A 280 14.17 -10.80 -3.81
N ASP A 281 14.79 -11.96 -3.97
CA ASP A 281 16.23 -12.05 -4.25
C ASP A 281 16.63 -13.21 -5.18
N TRP A 282 15.67 -13.97 -5.74
CA TRP A 282 15.92 -15.18 -6.55
C TRP A 282 16.65 -16.31 -5.81
N THR A 283 17.00 -16.17 -4.54
CA THR A 283 17.84 -17.11 -3.81
C THR A 283 17.07 -18.18 -3.06
N GLY A 284 15.74 -18.26 -3.23
CA GLY A 284 14.90 -19.31 -2.68
C GLY A 284 14.05 -18.88 -1.47
N GLU A 285 14.09 -17.61 -1.04
CA GLU A 285 13.10 -17.08 -0.12
C GLU A 285 11.83 -16.72 -0.89
N TYR A 286 10.81 -17.58 -0.74
CA TYR A 286 9.51 -17.39 -1.39
C TYR A 286 8.47 -16.96 -0.37
N ARG A 287 7.61 -16.04 -0.79
CA ARG A 287 6.45 -15.61 -0.03
C ARG A 287 5.18 -15.97 -0.79
N PHE A 288 4.25 -16.60 -0.09
CA PHE A 288 2.91 -16.85 -0.58
C PHE A 288 1.99 -15.69 -0.20
N ASN A 289 1.25 -15.19 -1.15
CA ASN A 289 0.31 -14.10 -1.01
C ASN A 289 -1.09 -14.57 -1.42
N VAL A 290 -2.08 -14.15 -0.64
CA VAL A 290 -3.50 -14.33 -0.98
C VAL A 290 -4.14 -12.97 -0.98
N GLY A 291 -4.83 -12.62 -2.05
CA GLY A 291 -5.50 -11.34 -2.19
C GLY A 291 -6.89 -11.47 -2.77
N VAL A 292 -7.80 -10.58 -2.38
CA VAL A 292 -9.12 -10.41 -2.98
C VAL A 292 -9.12 -9.11 -3.76
N GLY A 293 -9.59 -9.13 -5.00
CA GLY A 293 -9.47 -8.02 -5.93
C GLY A 293 -8.18 -8.06 -6.75
N PHE A 294 -8.11 -7.23 -7.79
CA PHE A 294 -6.84 -6.96 -8.46
C PHE A 294 -5.96 -6.06 -7.56
N LYS A 295 -4.64 -6.09 -7.76
CA LYS A 295 -3.72 -5.24 -7.00
C LYS A 295 -3.98 -3.76 -7.28
N PHE A 296 -4.44 -3.46 -8.52
CA PHE A 296 -4.70 -2.11 -9.04
C PHE A 296 -5.73 -2.14 -10.17
#